data_ea7d9bfc2ed0998c3e8d5c90062f3346
#
_entry.id   ea7d9bfc2ed0998c3e8d5c90062f3346
#
_cell.length_a   1.000
_cell.length_b   1.000
_cell.length_c   1.000
_cell.angle_alpha   90.00
_cell.angle_beta   90.00
_cell.angle_gamma   90.00
#
_symmetry.space_group_name_H-M   'P 1'
#
loop_
_entity.id
_entity.type
_entity.pdbx_description
1 polymer ?
#
loop_
_entity_poly.entity_id
_entity_poly.type
_entity_poly.pdbx_seq_one_letter_code
_entity_poly.pdbx_strand_id
1 'polypeptide(L)'
;SLDKIKNTIKDFQSAKQFDDWLMAVGKSSGDNLRSICVEENHVRGCTTNVWIKGNKIKEKWYFGFYSNTMFTNGVVSIVCEGCNGLTANQVAQIKYTDFDWLGGNLTLNKKKGLQAMLNHIKNIAKTWLYSI
;
A
#
# COMPACT_ATOMS: atom_id res chain seq x y z
N SER A 1 8.52 -4.81 -8.07
CA SER A 1 9.31 -4.04 -7.13
C SER A 1 9.09 -2.55 -7.30
N LEU A 2 9.47 -1.79 -6.30
CA LEU A 2 9.30 -0.33 -6.33
C LEU A 2 10.18 0.34 -7.38
N ASP A 3 11.29 -0.26 -7.75
CA ASP A 3 12.21 0.33 -8.75
C ASP A 3 11.53 0.51 -10.10
N LYS A 4 10.74 -0.47 -10.52
CA LYS A 4 10.00 -0.39 -11.76
C LYS A 4 8.99 0.76 -11.73
N ILE A 5 8.29 0.92 -10.61
CA ILE A 5 7.32 1.99 -10.43
C ILE A 5 8.01 3.34 -10.43
N LYS A 6 9.11 3.48 -9.68
CA LYS A 6 9.91 4.70 -9.66
C LYS A 6 10.36 5.11 -11.06
N ASN A 7 10.83 4.14 -11.86
CA ASN A 7 11.26 4.42 -13.22
C ASN A 7 10.12 4.86 -14.11
N THR A 8 8.92 4.34 -13.88
CA THR A 8 7.74 4.73 -14.64
C THR A 8 7.36 6.19 -14.37
N ILE A 9 7.30 6.59 -13.09
CA ILE A 9 6.78 7.92 -12.73
C ILE A 9 7.79 9.04 -12.84
N LYS A 10 9.10 8.75 -12.86
CA LYS A 10 10.13 9.80 -12.94
C LYS A 10 10.03 10.64 -14.20
N ASP A 11 9.47 10.09 -15.27
CA ASP A 11 9.33 10.77 -16.55
C ASP A 11 8.00 11.53 -16.68
N PHE A 12 7.13 11.46 -15.68
CA PHE A 12 5.86 12.20 -15.71
C PHE A 12 6.14 13.70 -15.59
N GLN A 13 5.48 14.47 -16.45
CA GLN A 13 5.69 15.91 -16.54
C GLN A 13 4.60 16.73 -15.85
N SER A 14 3.55 16.10 -15.37
CA SER A 14 2.44 16.79 -14.73
C SER A 14 1.78 15.94 -13.68
N ALA A 15 1.11 16.60 -12.72
CA ALA A 15 0.30 15.93 -11.72
C ALA A 15 -0.82 15.11 -12.37
N LYS A 16 -1.34 15.59 -13.51
CA LYS A 16 -2.41 14.86 -14.22
C LYS A 16 -1.92 13.51 -14.75
N GLN A 17 -0.71 13.46 -15.30
CA GLN A 17 -0.14 12.18 -15.77
C GLN A 17 -0.01 11.20 -14.61
N PHE A 18 0.46 11.66 -13.47
CA PHE A 18 0.57 10.83 -12.27
C PHE A 18 -0.81 10.33 -11.82
N ASP A 19 -1.79 11.22 -11.72
CA ASP A 19 -3.14 10.86 -11.28
C ASP A 19 -3.78 9.84 -12.23
N ASP A 20 -3.67 10.06 -13.53
CA ASP A 20 -4.24 9.16 -14.54
C ASP A 20 -3.58 7.77 -14.44
N TRP A 21 -2.28 7.73 -14.26
CA TRP A 21 -1.55 6.47 -14.08
C TRP A 21 -1.99 5.75 -12.79
N LEU A 22 -2.10 6.49 -11.70
CA LEU A 22 -2.47 5.92 -10.40
C LEU A 22 -3.89 5.34 -10.45
N MET A 23 -4.81 6.03 -11.11
CA MET A 23 -6.17 5.52 -11.29
C MET A 23 -6.20 4.26 -12.17
N ALA A 24 -5.36 4.21 -13.20
CA ALA A 24 -5.24 3.02 -14.03
C ALA A 24 -4.72 1.82 -13.23
N VAL A 25 -3.72 2.05 -12.38
CA VAL A 25 -3.21 1.02 -11.47
C VAL A 25 -4.32 0.53 -10.55
N GLY A 26 -5.08 1.47 -9.95
CA GLY A 26 -6.18 1.13 -9.07
C GLY A 26 -7.30 0.36 -9.76
N LYS A 27 -7.60 0.70 -11.01
CA LYS A 27 -8.63 0.02 -11.78
C LYS A 27 -8.25 -1.42 -12.11
N SER A 28 -6.96 -1.68 -12.35
CA SER A 28 -6.48 -3.02 -12.68
C SER A 28 -6.26 -3.89 -11.46
N SER A 29 -6.40 -3.35 -10.25
CA SER A 29 -6.07 -4.02 -8.99
C SER A 29 -7.33 -4.26 -8.15
N GLY A 30 -7.37 -5.37 -7.42
CA GLY A 30 -8.25 -5.51 -6.27
C GLY A 30 -9.68 -5.95 -6.49
N ASP A 31 -10.14 -6.19 -7.71
CA ASP A 31 -11.54 -6.57 -7.96
C ASP A 31 -11.93 -7.89 -7.28
N ASN A 32 -10.97 -8.76 -7.06
CA ASN A 32 -11.20 -10.10 -6.52
C ASN A 32 -11.08 -10.19 -5.01
N LEU A 33 -10.86 -9.07 -4.31
CA LEU A 33 -10.48 -9.09 -2.91
C LEU A 33 -11.53 -8.54 -1.94
N ARG A 34 -12.80 -8.47 -2.38
CA ARG A 34 -13.89 -8.03 -1.51
C ARG A 34 -14.06 -8.90 -0.27
N SER A 35 -13.64 -10.16 -0.35
CA SER A 35 -13.71 -11.09 0.79
C SER A 35 -12.90 -10.63 1.99
N ILE A 36 -11.91 -9.75 1.80
CA ILE A 36 -11.09 -9.23 2.90
C ILE A 36 -11.71 -7.99 3.58
N CYS A 37 -12.86 -7.51 3.11
CA CYS A 37 -13.50 -6.31 3.65
C CYS A 37 -14.21 -6.61 4.97
N VAL A 38 -13.44 -6.93 5.99
CA VAL A 38 -13.91 -7.17 7.36
C VAL A 38 -13.20 -6.21 8.29
N GLU A 39 -13.76 -5.98 9.48
CA GLU A 39 -13.29 -4.97 10.41
C GLU A 39 -11.82 -5.13 10.78
N GLU A 40 -11.35 -6.35 10.98
CA GLU A 40 -9.96 -6.61 11.36
C GLU A 40 -8.95 -6.18 10.29
N ASN A 41 -9.38 -6.11 9.03
CA ASN A 41 -8.52 -5.71 7.91
C ASN A 41 -8.69 -4.24 7.54
N HIS A 42 -9.62 -3.54 8.18
CA HIS A 42 -9.90 -2.14 7.87
C HIS A 42 -8.78 -1.24 8.36
N VAL A 43 -8.23 -0.44 7.45
CA VAL A 43 -7.13 0.48 7.77
C VAL A 43 -7.73 1.76 8.38
N ARG A 44 -7.30 2.08 9.60
CA ARG A 44 -7.73 3.30 10.28
C ARG A 44 -6.83 4.45 9.89
N GLY A 45 -7.39 5.64 9.80
CA GLY A 45 -6.65 6.85 9.48
C GLY A 45 -6.66 7.24 8.01
N CYS A 46 -7.37 6.49 7.16
CA CYS A 46 -7.61 6.87 5.77
C CYS A 46 -8.96 7.58 5.66
N THR A 47 -9.03 8.59 4.77
CA THR A 47 -10.29 9.30 4.52
C THR A 47 -11.26 8.46 3.69
N THR A 48 -10.76 7.47 2.95
CA THR A 48 -11.56 6.51 2.21
C THR A 48 -11.36 5.11 2.79
N ASN A 49 -12.31 4.22 2.54
CA ASN A 49 -12.23 2.87 3.08
C ASN A 49 -11.19 2.03 2.35
N VAL A 50 -10.28 1.46 3.12
CA VAL A 50 -9.22 0.57 2.64
C VAL A 50 -9.14 -0.62 3.57
N TRP A 51 -8.96 -1.80 3.00
CA TRP A 51 -8.74 -3.03 3.75
C TRP A 51 -7.44 -3.67 3.28
N ILE A 52 -6.64 -4.14 4.23
CA ILE A 52 -5.37 -4.84 3.95
C ILE A 52 -5.31 -6.08 4.82
N LYS A 53 -5.05 -7.22 4.19
CA LYS A 53 -4.87 -8.50 4.86
C LYS A 53 -3.47 -9.02 4.58
N GLY A 54 -2.76 -9.46 5.64
CA GLY A 54 -1.46 -10.08 5.50
C GLY A 54 -1.57 -11.60 5.44
N ASN A 55 -0.79 -12.20 4.56
CA ASN A 55 -0.63 -13.64 4.46
C ASN A 55 0.85 -13.98 4.54
N LYS A 56 1.21 -14.87 5.45
CA LYS A 56 2.60 -15.31 5.60
C LYS A 56 2.78 -16.66 4.93
N ILE A 57 3.75 -16.72 4.01
CA ILE A 57 4.08 -17.95 3.27
C ILE A 57 5.60 -18.13 3.37
N LYS A 58 6.04 -19.20 4.02
CA LYS A 58 7.47 -19.53 4.14
C LYS A 58 8.32 -18.35 4.61
N GLU A 59 7.96 -17.74 5.72
CA GLU A 59 8.66 -16.62 6.36
C GLU A 59 8.56 -15.29 5.62
N LYS A 60 7.83 -15.24 4.51
CA LYS A 60 7.64 -14.01 3.74
C LYS A 60 6.19 -13.56 3.81
N TRP A 61 5.98 -12.24 3.86
CA TRP A 61 4.66 -11.66 3.91
C TRP A 61 4.18 -11.21 2.53
N TYR A 62 2.89 -11.40 2.30
CA TYR A 62 2.19 -10.93 1.10
C TYR A 62 0.90 -10.26 1.54
N PHE A 63 0.57 -9.12 0.95
CA PHE A 63 -0.55 -8.31 1.40
C PHE A 63 -1.59 -8.19 0.30
N GLY A 64 -2.80 -8.67 0.59
CA GLY A 64 -3.96 -8.41 -0.22
C GLY A 64 -4.64 -7.14 0.23
N PHE A 65 -5.30 -6.45 -0.67
CA PHE A 65 -5.91 -5.16 -0.38
C PHE A 65 -7.18 -4.94 -1.19
N TYR A 66 -8.02 -4.04 -0.71
CA TYR A 66 -9.18 -3.56 -1.43
C TYR A 66 -9.52 -2.14 -0.98
N SER A 67 -9.94 -1.31 -1.92
CA SER A 67 -10.57 -0.02 -1.64
C SER A 67 -11.69 0.19 -2.64
N ASN A 68 -12.74 0.91 -2.22
CA ASN A 68 -13.88 1.20 -3.09
C ASN A 68 -13.66 2.46 -3.95
N THR A 69 -12.48 3.08 -3.90
CA THR A 69 -12.13 4.15 -4.83
C THR A 69 -10.89 3.75 -5.62
N MET A 70 -10.88 4.07 -6.92
CA MET A 70 -9.77 3.71 -7.80
C MET A 70 -8.46 4.37 -7.38
N PHE A 71 -8.54 5.60 -6.93
CA PHE A 71 -7.36 6.36 -6.55
C PHE A 71 -6.67 5.76 -5.33
N THR A 72 -7.43 5.50 -4.27
CA THR A 72 -6.92 4.88 -3.06
C THR A 72 -6.42 3.47 -3.34
N ASN A 73 -7.12 2.73 -4.21
CA ASN A 73 -6.69 1.40 -4.61
C ASN A 73 -5.32 1.42 -5.29
N GLY A 74 -5.04 2.47 -6.09
CA GLY A 74 -3.73 2.68 -6.69
C GLY A 74 -2.65 2.91 -5.64
N VAL A 75 -2.91 3.76 -4.66
CA VAL A 75 -1.95 4.05 -3.58
C VAL A 75 -1.64 2.79 -2.77
N VAL A 76 -2.67 2.05 -2.35
CA VAL A 76 -2.47 0.84 -1.54
C VAL A 76 -1.75 -0.25 -2.34
N SER A 77 -1.98 -0.32 -3.64
CA SER A 77 -1.26 -1.24 -4.53
C SER A 77 0.26 -0.99 -4.48
N ILE A 78 0.67 0.27 -4.52
CA ILE A 78 2.07 0.64 -4.46
C ILE A 78 2.66 0.28 -3.10
N VAL A 79 1.97 0.57 -2.01
CA VAL A 79 2.44 0.26 -0.66
C VAL A 79 2.60 -1.25 -0.49
N CYS A 80 1.61 -2.03 -0.91
CA CYS A 80 1.67 -3.49 -0.83
C CYS A 80 2.80 -4.06 -1.69
N GLU A 81 3.01 -3.52 -2.88
CA GLU A 81 4.10 -3.96 -3.77
C GLU A 81 5.46 -3.78 -3.08
N GLY A 82 5.62 -2.67 -2.36
CA GLY A 82 6.85 -2.41 -1.62
C GLY A 82 7.09 -3.35 -0.45
N CYS A 83 6.04 -3.96 0.07
CA CYS A 83 6.12 -4.82 1.26
C CYS A 83 6.03 -6.31 0.93
N ASN A 84 5.58 -6.67 -0.27
CA ASN A 84 5.39 -8.07 -0.65
C ASN A 84 6.72 -8.82 -0.78
N GLY A 85 6.73 -10.06 -0.31
CA GLY A 85 7.90 -10.92 -0.42
C GLY A 85 8.98 -10.64 0.62
N LEU A 86 8.68 -9.85 1.64
CA LEU A 86 9.62 -9.51 2.71
C LEU A 86 9.36 -10.34 3.95
N THR A 87 10.42 -10.57 4.74
CA THR A 87 10.28 -11.16 6.08
C THR A 87 9.66 -10.14 7.03
N ALA A 88 9.18 -10.62 8.20
CA ALA A 88 8.63 -9.74 9.22
C ALA A 88 9.62 -8.65 9.65
N ASN A 89 10.90 -9.01 9.81
CA ASN A 89 11.94 -8.04 10.18
C ASN A 89 12.13 -6.99 9.08
N GLN A 90 12.12 -7.40 7.82
CA GLN A 90 12.25 -6.48 6.70
C GLN A 90 11.05 -5.53 6.61
N VAL A 91 9.83 -6.05 6.80
CA VAL A 91 8.63 -5.21 6.83
C VAL A 91 8.73 -4.17 7.96
N ALA A 92 9.19 -4.60 9.13
CA ALA A 92 9.35 -3.72 10.30
C ALA A 92 10.32 -2.56 10.04
N GLN A 93 11.28 -2.75 9.14
CA GLN A 93 12.28 -1.74 8.82
C GLN A 93 11.86 -0.75 7.74
N ILE A 94 10.76 -1.00 7.05
CA ILE A 94 10.26 -0.07 6.05
C ILE A 94 9.80 1.21 6.74
N LYS A 95 10.21 2.35 6.18
CA LYS A 95 9.87 3.66 6.73
C LYS A 95 8.97 4.40 5.75
N TYR A 96 8.15 5.30 6.29
CA TYR A 96 7.35 6.20 5.47
C TYR A 96 8.22 6.94 4.45
N THR A 97 9.45 7.32 4.85
CA THR A 97 10.39 8.03 3.98
C THR A 97 10.84 7.21 2.77
N ASP A 98 10.70 5.88 2.81
CA ASP A 98 11.01 5.05 1.65
C ASP A 98 10.05 5.31 0.48
N PHE A 99 8.95 6.01 0.72
CA PHE A 99 7.97 6.40 -0.29
C PHE A 99 8.02 7.90 -0.62
N ASP A 100 9.04 8.63 -0.16
CA ASP A 100 9.17 10.08 -0.40
C ASP A 100 9.22 10.44 -1.88
N TRP A 101 9.64 9.52 -2.72
CA TRP A 101 9.67 9.71 -4.17
C TRP A 101 8.26 9.91 -4.77
N LEU A 102 7.21 9.55 -4.07
CA LEU A 102 5.83 9.85 -4.45
C LEU A 102 5.40 11.25 -3.97
N GLY A 103 6.11 11.80 -2.99
CA GLY A 103 5.63 12.89 -2.14
C GLY A 103 5.13 14.12 -2.86
N GLY A 104 5.84 14.59 -3.89
CA GLY A 104 5.45 15.77 -4.63
C GLY A 104 4.17 15.60 -5.45
N ASN A 105 3.75 14.35 -5.67
CA ASN A 105 2.59 14.02 -6.48
C ASN A 105 1.35 13.70 -5.66
N LEU A 106 1.47 13.62 -4.33
CA LEU A 106 0.35 13.27 -3.45
C LEU A 106 -0.14 14.47 -2.66
N THR A 107 -1.45 14.61 -2.54
CA THR A 107 -2.07 15.57 -1.62
C THR A 107 -1.78 15.16 -0.18
N LEU A 108 -1.98 16.08 0.77
CA LEU A 108 -1.78 15.81 2.19
C LEU A 108 -2.62 14.61 2.67
N ASN A 109 -3.89 14.54 2.26
CA ASN A 109 -4.76 13.42 2.65
C ASN A 109 -4.25 12.08 2.13
N LYS A 110 -3.71 12.05 0.90
CA LYS A 110 -3.15 10.83 0.34
C LYS A 110 -1.87 10.41 1.04
N LYS A 111 -1.04 11.38 1.44
CA LYS A 111 0.17 11.11 2.24
C LYS A 111 -0.19 10.51 3.59
N LYS A 112 -1.23 11.04 4.25
CA LYS A 112 -1.72 10.50 5.52
C LYS A 112 -2.26 9.08 5.34
N GLY A 113 -2.99 8.85 4.24
CA GLY A 113 -3.50 7.54 3.90
C GLY A 113 -2.39 6.52 3.69
N LEU A 114 -1.36 6.89 2.95
CA LEU A 114 -0.19 6.05 2.73
C LEU A 114 0.48 5.68 4.05
N GLN A 115 0.67 6.65 4.94
CA GLN A 115 1.25 6.40 6.25
C GLN A 115 0.38 5.45 7.08
N ALA A 116 -0.93 5.62 7.05
CA ALA A 116 -1.86 4.74 7.75
C ALA A 116 -1.80 3.31 7.21
N MET A 117 -1.72 3.15 5.89
CA MET A 117 -1.58 1.85 5.24
C MET A 117 -0.30 1.15 5.67
N LEU A 118 0.82 1.88 5.65
CA LEU A 118 2.11 1.33 6.04
C LEU A 118 2.12 0.93 7.50
N ASN A 119 1.54 1.76 8.38
CA ASN A 119 1.44 1.43 9.81
C ASN A 119 0.61 0.17 10.03
N HIS A 120 -0.47 0.01 9.29
CA HIS A 120 -1.32 -1.18 9.37
C HIS A 120 -0.55 -2.45 8.98
N ILE A 121 0.19 -2.38 7.87
CA ILE A 121 1.03 -3.48 7.39
C ILE A 121 2.11 -3.83 8.43
N LYS A 122 2.78 -2.84 8.97
CA LYS A 122 3.82 -3.05 9.97
C LYS A 122 3.26 -3.68 11.25
N ASN A 123 2.06 -3.29 11.64
CA ASN A 123 1.39 -3.86 12.81
C ASN A 123 1.03 -5.34 12.60
N ILE A 124 0.61 -5.72 11.40
CA ILE A 124 0.34 -7.13 11.07
C ILE A 124 1.62 -7.97 11.29
N ALA A 125 2.73 -7.55 10.70
CA ALA A 125 3.98 -8.29 10.80
C ALA A 125 4.54 -8.27 12.21
N LYS A 126 4.43 -7.15 12.93
CA LYS A 126 4.89 -7.02 14.32
C LYS A 126 4.10 -7.92 15.26
N THR A 127 2.79 -7.98 15.12
CA THR A 127 1.94 -8.84 15.95
C THR A 127 2.37 -10.29 15.83
N TRP A 128 2.69 -10.73 14.61
CA TRP A 128 3.16 -12.10 14.39
C TRP A 128 4.49 -12.34 15.12
N LEU A 129 5.42 -11.38 15.07
CA LEU A 129 6.72 -11.50 15.74
C LEU A 129 6.56 -11.73 17.25
N TYR A 130 5.58 -11.08 17.87
CA TYR A 130 5.38 -11.18 19.32
C TYR A 130 4.47 -12.34 19.73
N SER A 131 3.84 -13.01 18.78
CA SER A 131 2.97 -14.15 19.08
C SER A 131 3.71 -15.49 19.14
N ILE A 132 4.99 -15.49 18.84
CA ILE A 132 5.85 -16.65 18.98
C ILE A 132 6.33 -16.71 20.44
#